data_6681e665d16373ced78fcb3559222a10
#
_entry.id   6681e665d16373ced78fcb3559222a10
#
_cell.length_a   1.000
_cell.length_b   1.000
_cell.length_c   1.000
_cell.angle_alpha   90.00
_cell.angle_beta   90.00
_cell.angle_gamma   90.00
#
_symmetry.space_group_name_H-M   'P 1'
#
loop_
_entity.id
_entity.type
_entity.pdbx_description
1 polymer ?
#
loop_
_entity_poly.entity_id
_entity_poly.type
_entity_poly.pdbx_seq_one_letter_code
_entity_poly.pdbx_strand_id
1 'polypeptide(L)'
;MIQLNQVVRAYPAKAEANGGEIRALDGISLKVDAGEWLAVMGPSGSGKSTLVNLIGCLDQPTAGEVWLDGQNVAGISSKELARVRAEKIGFIFQQFHMIPYLTAVENVMLAQYFHSMTDQDEALEALQRVGLKDRAHHLPAQMSGGEQQRVCIARALINDPKIVLADEPTGNLDAANEEIVMRLLRELHEQGRTIIMVTHDPVVARMADRRIELHHGCIASMETFSMVDELQIDEVLETIWVLEEHGESAEVDRMQVHGAVPVGLLVERMVHAGLVTATPHPPEVHEHRTILNPCHEELTSVGYSTAEGSYVVEMTARGRQRAGDIIRRHRLTERLFTDSLHMENEAEIAEQACKFEHILSQEATDKICSFLGHPTTCPHGAAIPPGPCCGARFVQPIAEVQATQRG
;
A
#
# COMPACT_ATOMS: atom_id res chain seq x y z
N MET A 1 -13.93 -4.44 13.09
CA MET A 1 -13.18 -5.60 13.61
C MET A 1 -12.48 -5.26 14.92
N ILE A 2 -11.72 -4.18 15.00
CA ILE A 2 -11.05 -3.69 16.21
C ILE A 2 -11.58 -2.30 16.52
N GLN A 3 -11.89 -2.02 17.80
CA GLN A 3 -12.32 -0.69 18.21
C GLN A 3 -11.70 -0.34 19.58
N LEU A 4 -11.07 0.81 19.63
CA LEU A 4 -10.49 1.41 20.82
C LEU A 4 -11.29 2.67 21.14
N ASN A 5 -11.77 2.79 22.39
CA ASN A 5 -12.56 3.94 22.85
C ASN A 5 -11.84 4.60 24.01
N GLN A 6 -11.24 5.78 23.79
CA GLN A 6 -10.55 6.59 24.79
C GLN A 6 -9.56 5.78 25.66
N VAL A 7 -8.74 4.95 24.97
CA VAL A 7 -7.82 4.01 25.61
C VAL A 7 -6.63 4.76 26.20
N VAL A 8 -6.41 4.57 27.50
CA VAL A 8 -5.24 5.06 28.24
C VAL A 8 -4.43 3.88 28.74
N ARG A 9 -3.11 3.94 28.58
CA ARG A 9 -2.18 3.03 29.24
C ARG A 9 -1.08 3.79 29.93
N ALA A 10 -1.06 3.71 31.26
CA ALA A 10 -0.08 4.33 32.12
C ALA A 10 0.77 3.27 32.84
N TYR A 11 2.06 3.55 33.00
CA TYR A 11 3.01 2.75 33.74
C TYR A 11 3.61 3.56 34.88
N PRO A 12 3.94 2.94 36.01
CA PRO A 12 4.61 3.65 37.12
C PRO A 12 6.01 4.11 36.71
N ALA A 13 6.36 5.37 36.95
CA ALA A 13 7.68 5.90 36.65
C ALA A 13 8.72 5.32 37.64
N LYS A 14 9.75 4.65 37.12
CA LYS A 14 10.77 3.94 37.93
C LYS A 14 11.76 4.85 38.69
N ALA A 15 11.79 6.15 38.45
CA ALA A 15 12.93 6.99 38.89
C ALA A 15 12.62 8.23 39.72
N GLU A 16 11.37 8.55 40.05
CA GLU A 16 11.09 9.75 40.81
C GLU A 16 10.41 9.42 42.16
N ALA A 17 10.97 9.99 43.25
CA ALA A 17 10.49 9.84 44.62
C ALA A 17 9.05 10.35 44.83
N ASN A 18 8.39 10.90 43.81
CA ASN A 18 7.04 11.46 43.85
C ASN A 18 5.97 10.64 43.13
N GLY A 19 6.26 9.39 42.72
CA GLY A 19 5.22 8.49 42.20
C GLY A 19 4.55 8.94 40.90
N GLY A 20 5.30 9.51 39.97
CA GLY A 20 4.77 9.93 38.66
C GLY A 20 4.35 8.73 37.80
N GLU A 21 3.36 8.90 36.94
CA GLU A 21 2.94 7.95 35.94
C GLU A 21 3.42 8.41 34.51
N ILE A 22 3.89 7.46 33.73
CA ILE A 22 4.18 7.68 32.31
C ILE A 22 3.02 7.13 31.49
N ARG A 23 2.29 8.01 30.81
CA ARG A 23 1.23 7.61 29.90
C ARG A 23 1.82 7.23 28.56
N ALA A 24 1.88 5.94 28.28
CA ALA A 24 2.34 5.42 27.00
C ALA A 24 1.27 5.55 25.90
N LEU A 25 -0.01 5.49 26.29
CA LEU A 25 -1.17 5.88 25.45
C LEU A 25 -2.05 6.81 26.26
N ASP A 26 -2.55 7.88 25.63
CA ASP A 26 -3.35 8.91 26.28
C ASP A 26 -4.62 9.24 25.47
N GLY A 27 -5.69 8.47 25.70
CA GLY A 27 -7.00 8.70 25.10
C GLY A 27 -7.14 8.26 23.64
N ILE A 28 -6.47 7.18 23.23
CA ILE A 28 -6.56 6.65 21.86
C ILE A 28 -7.99 6.20 21.54
N SER A 29 -8.55 6.76 20.48
CA SER A 29 -9.77 6.27 19.83
C SER A 29 -9.46 5.89 18.39
N LEU A 30 -9.65 4.62 18.05
CA LEU A 30 -9.31 4.04 16.77
C LEU A 30 -10.29 2.93 16.39
N LYS A 31 -10.76 2.93 15.17
CA LYS A 31 -11.54 1.83 14.59
C LYS A 31 -10.78 1.24 13.41
N VAL A 32 -10.67 -0.09 13.37
CA VAL A 32 -10.11 -0.84 12.23
C VAL A 32 -11.19 -1.81 11.77
N ASP A 33 -11.54 -1.74 10.51
CA ASP A 33 -12.59 -2.58 9.92
C ASP A 33 -12.05 -3.99 9.60
N ALA A 34 -12.95 -4.95 9.37
CA ALA A 34 -12.55 -6.30 8.99
C ALA A 34 -11.91 -6.29 7.59
N GLY A 35 -10.78 -6.98 7.44
CA GLY A 35 -10.03 -7.01 6.19
C GLY A 35 -9.17 -5.77 5.94
N GLU A 36 -9.14 -4.80 6.83
CA GLU A 36 -8.31 -3.60 6.69
C GLU A 36 -6.85 -3.87 7.07
N TRP A 37 -5.92 -3.33 6.30
CA TRP A 37 -4.50 -3.26 6.64
C TRP A 37 -4.16 -1.86 7.17
N LEU A 38 -3.84 -1.77 8.46
CA LEU A 38 -3.43 -0.53 9.12
C LEU A 38 -1.92 -0.52 9.39
N ALA A 39 -1.22 0.51 8.93
CA ALA A 39 0.16 0.80 9.32
C ALA A 39 0.20 1.79 10.50
N VAL A 40 1.03 1.49 11.49
CA VAL A 40 1.26 2.33 12.68
C VAL A 40 2.70 2.82 12.66
N MET A 41 2.88 4.13 12.52
CA MET A 41 4.17 4.79 12.51
C MET A 41 4.36 5.72 13.72
N GLY A 42 5.55 6.29 13.84
CA GLY A 42 5.91 7.28 14.85
C GLY A 42 7.30 7.04 15.44
N PRO A 43 7.90 8.02 16.13
CA PRO A 43 9.23 7.92 16.71
C PRO A 43 9.30 6.85 17.81
N SER A 44 10.52 6.49 18.22
CA SER A 44 10.72 5.60 19.38
C SER A 44 10.07 6.21 20.63
N GLY A 45 9.41 5.37 21.43
CA GLY A 45 8.69 5.82 22.63
C GLY A 45 7.33 6.48 22.39
N SER A 46 6.81 6.54 21.17
CA SER A 46 5.51 7.14 20.87
C SER A 46 4.30 6.32 21.32
N GLY A 47 4.48 5.03 21.72
CA GLY A 47 3.41 4.16 22.20
C GLY A 47 3.02 3.03 21.24
N LYS A 48 3.70 2.86 20.10
CA LYS A 48 3.37 1.83 19.06
C LYS A 48 3.30 0.42 19.64
N SER A 49 4.37 -0.04 20.28
CA SER A 49 4.40 -1.39 20.88
C SER A 49 3.37 -1.55 22.00
N THR A 50 3.07 -0.48 22.75
CA THR A 50 2.00 -0.49 23.76
C THR A 50 0.64 -0.68 23.08
N LEU A 51 0.38 0.03 21.97
CA LEU A 51 -0.85 -0.11 21.20
C LEU A 51 -1.03 -1.55 20.69
N VAL A 52 0.02 -2.11 20.06
CA VAL A 52 0.02 -3.50 19.56
C VAL A 52 -0.18 -4.50 20.70
N ASN A 53 0.45 -4.28 21.85
CA ASN A 53 0.29 -5.16 23.02
C ASN A 53 -1.14 -5.15 23.58
N LEU A 54 -1.82 -4.00 23.59
CA LEU A 54 -3.23 -3.91 24.02
C LEU A 54 -4.16 -4.61 23.03
N ILE A 55 -4.01 -4.35 21.73
CA ILE A 55 -4.79 -5.02 20.68
C ILE A 55 -4.49 -6.53 20.69
N GLY A 56 -3.23 -6.88 20.93
CA GLY A 56 -2.75 -8.27 21.02
C GLY A 56 -3.14 -8.98 22.30
N CYS A 57 -3.88 -8.37 23.21
CA CYS A 57 -4.24 -8.96 24.50
C CYS A 57 -3.01 -9.40 25.35
N LEU A 58 -1.84 -8.80 25.13
CA LEU A 58 -0.61 -9.02 25.93
C LEU A 58 -0.57 -8.11 27.14
N ASP A 59 -1.29 -6.98 27.10
CA ASP A 59 -1.44 -6.03 28.18
C ASP A 59 -2.90 -5.58 28.29
N GLN A 60 -3.25 -4.84 29.35
CA GLN A 60 -4.60 -4.31 29.56
C GLN A 60 -4.57 -2.78 29.65
N PRO A 61 -5.61 -2.08 29.18
CA PRO A 61 -5.71 -0.64 29.32
C PRO A 61 -5.86 -0.25 30.81
N THR A 62 -5.32 0.91 31.18
CA THR A 62 -5.54 1.53 32.47
C THR A 62 -6.95 2.15 32.55
N ALA A 63 -7.43 2.68 31.40
CA ALA A 63 -8.79 3.19 31.22
C ALA A 63 -9.20 3.08 29.76
N GLY A 64 -10.51 3.20 29.49
CA GLY A 64 -11.08 3.05 28.16
C GLY A 64 -11.45 1.60 27.85
N GLU A 65 -11.86 1.35 26.61
CA GLU A 65 -12.35 0.05 26.16
C GLU A 65 -11.57 -0.42 24.92
N VAL A 66 -11.34 -1.74 24.86
CA VAL A 66 -10.72 -2.42 23.72
C VAL A 66 -11.68 -3.53 23.25
N TRP A 67 -12.17 -3.40 22.04
CA TRP A 67 -13.09 -4.36 21.42
C TRP A 67 -12.41 -5.09 20.29
N LEU A 68 -12.45 -6.42 20.32
CA LEU A 68 -11.92 -7.30 19.28
C LEU A 68 -13.02 -8.24 18.80
N ASP A 69 -13.36 -8.17 17.53
CA ASP A 69 -14.39 -9.02 16.92
C ASP A 69 -15.70 -9.04 17.73
N GLY A 70 -16.16 -7.87 18.17
CA GLY A 70 -17.39 -7.69 18.94
C GLY A 70 -17.29 -8.03 20.43
N GLN A 71 -16.12 -8.43 20.93
CA GLN A 71 -15.88 -8.74 22.35
C GLN A 71 -15.03 -7.65 23.01
N ASN A 72 -15.52 -7.08 24.13
CA ASN A 72 -14.69 -6.20 24.96
C ASN A 72 -13.66 -7.04 25.72
N VAL A 73 -12.37 -6.74 25.52
CA VAL A 73 -11.25 -7.44 26.17
C VAL A 73 -10.65 -6.65 27.35
N ALA A 74 -11.15 -5.44 27.62
CA ALA A 74 -10.73 -4.68 28.78
C ALA A 74 -11.31 -5.32 30.06
N GLY A 75 -10.44 -5.59 31.03
CA GLY A 75 -10.86 -6.10 32.36
C GLY A 75 -11.22 -7.59 32.43
N ILE A 76 -11.08 -8.36 31.34
CA ILE A 76 -11.26 -9.82 31.39
C ILE A 76 -10.03 -10.51 32.02
N SER A 77 -10.22 -11.74 32.49
CA SER A 77 -9.15 -12.48 33.15
C SER A 77 -7.99 -12.82 32.21
N SER A 78 -6.78 -13.01 32.76
CA SER A 78 -5.59 -13.40 31.98
C SER A 78 -5.80 -14.72 31.20
N LYS A 79 -6.63 -15.63 31.73
CA LYS A 79 -6.97 -16.89 31.07
C LYS A 79 -7.83 -16.65 29.83
N GLU A 80 -8.82 -15.75 29.93
CA GLU A 80 -9.67 -15.36 28.80
C GLU A 80 -8.89 -14.58 27.74
N LEU A 81 -7.98 -13.66 28.14
CA LEU A 81 -7.08 -12.99 27.23
C LEU A 81 -6.20 -13.98 26.46
N ALA A 82 -5.65 -15.01 27.15
CA ALA A 82 -4.86 -16.05 26.50
C ALA A 82 -5.67 -16.83 25.46
N ARG A 83 -6.95 -17.10 25.75
CA ARG A 83 -7.85 -17.77 24.80
C ARG A 83 -8.14 -16.88 23.58
N VAL A 84 -8.48 -15.60 23.78
CA VAL A 84 -8.71 -14.64 22.69
C VAL A 84 -7.49 -14.55 21.78
N ARG A 85 -6.26 -14.49 22.36
CA ARG A 85 -5.01 -14.50 21.56
C ARG A 85 -4.90 -15.75 20.72
N ALA A 86 -5.05 -16.92 21.34
CA ALA A 86 -4.89 -18.19 20.63
C ALA A 86 -5.89 -18.38 19.49
N GLU A 87 -7.13 -17.91 19.68
CA GLU A 87 -8.23 -18.08 18.72
C GLU A 87 -8.28 -17.03 17.62
N LYS A 88 -7.86 -15.76 17.90
CA LYS A 88 -8.15 -14.64 17.01
C LYS A 88 -6.92 -13.91 16.47
N ILE A 89 -5.74 -14.07 17.08
CA ILE A 89 -4.60 -13.21 16.83
C ILE A 89 -3.35 -14.01 16.46
N GLY A 90 -2.76 -13.66 15.32
CA GLY A 90 -1.43 -14.10 14.91
C GLY A 90 -0.40 -12.99 15.15
N PHE A 91 0.71 -13.31 15.83
CA PHE A 91 1.79 -12.37 16.10
C PHE A 91 3.01 -12.64 15.23
N ILE A 92 3.50 -11.61 14.55
CA ILE A 92 4.77 -11.57 13.83
C ILE A 92 5.63 -10.49 14.50
N PHE A 93 6.68 -10.89 15.19
CA PHE A 93 7.56 -9.98 15.93
C PHE A 93 8.82 -9.65 15.14
N GLN A 94 9.43 -8.49 15.42
CA GLN A 94 10.73 -8.08 14.90
C GLN A 94 11.84 -9.06 15.35
N GLN A 95 11.83 -9.45 16.64
CA GLN A 95 12.66 -10.54 17.13
C GLN A 95 11.87 -11.84 16.98
N PHE A 96 12.47 -12.84 16.36
CA PHE A 96 11.80 -14.07 15.95
C PHE A 96 11.16 -14.85 17.10
N HIS A 97 11.66 -14.71 18.33
CA HIS A 97 11.17 -15.42 19.51
C HIS A 97 10.96 -16.94 19.26
N MET A 98 11.86 -17.52 18.49
CA MET A 98 11.88 -18.97 18.30
C MET A 98 12.49 -19.67 19.50
N ILE A 99 11.96 -20.84 19.82
CA ILE A 99 12.57 -21.71 20.85
C ILE A 99 13.79 -22.39 20.21
N PRO A 100 15.01 -22.12 20.69
CA PRO A 100 16.25 -22.45 19.98
C PRO A 100 16.55 -23.96 19.89
N TYR A 101 15.96 -24.78 20.72
CA TYR A 101 16.11 -26.23 20.77
C TYR A 101 14.94 -26.98 20.12
N LEU A 102 13.95 -26.30 19.58
CA LEU A 102 12.88 -26.86 18.76
C LEU A 102 13.18 -26.61 17.28
N THR A 103 12.86 -27.58 16.45
CA THR A 103 12.91 -27.46 14.99
C THR A 103 11.89 -26.45 14.47
N ALA A 104 11.96 -26.09 13.18
CA ALA A 104 11.00 -25.16 12.58
C ALA A 104 9.56 -25.68 12.71
N VAL A 105 9.31 -26.97 12.41
CA VAL A 105 7.97 -27.56 12.52
C VAL A 105 7.48 -27.58 13.96
N GLU A 106 8.34 -27.91 14.93
CA GLU A 106 7.98 -27.88 16.35
C GLU A 106 7.70 -26.46 16.87
N ASN A 107 8.40 -25.45 16.38
CA ASN A 107 8.10 -24.05 16.68
C ASN A 107 6.71 -23.63 16.15
N VAL A 108 6.29 -24.12 14.99
CA VAL A 108 4.94 -23.89 14.46
C VAL A 108 3.89 -24.66 15.28
N MET A 109 4.13 -25.92 15.58
CA MET A 109 3.24 -26.77 16.40
C MET A 109 3.02 -26.20 17.82
N LEU A 110 3.97 -25.41 18.35
CA LEU A 110 3.83 -24.78 19.65
C LEU A 110 2.60 -23.85 19.71
N ALA A 111 2.26 -23.16 18.62
CA ALA A 111 1.06 -22.32 18.56
C ALA A 111 -0.23 -23.16 18.58
N GLN A 112 -0.25 -24.29 17.91
CA GLN A 112 -1.38 -25.24 17.96
C GLN A 112 -1.58 -25.76 19.40
N TYR A 113 -0.51 -26.12 20.09
CA TYR A 113 -0.58 -26.62 21.46
C TYR A 113 -1.36 -25.70 22.42
N PHE A 114 -1.30 -24.40 22.23
CA PHE A 114 -2.04 -23.43 23.06
C PHE A 114 -3.48 -23.17 22.55
N HIS A 115 -3.82 -23.64 21.37
CA HIS A 115 -5.13 -23.44 20.74
C HIS A 115 -5.99 -24.72 20.74
N SER A 116 -5.40 -25.85 20.31
CA SER A 116 -6.12 -27.09 20.04
C SER A 116 -5.18 -28.31 20.23
N MET A 117 -5.43 -29.36 19.48
CA MET A 117 -4.49 -30.49 19.35
C MET A 117 -3.41 -30.15 18.31
N THR A 118 -2.18 -30.59 18.61
CA THR A 118 -1.07 -30.42 17.67
C THR A 118 -1.21 -31.38 16.50
N ASP A 119 -1.05 -30.87 15.28
CA ASP A 119 -1.03 -31.63 14.05
C ASP A 119 0.25 -31.28 13.27
N GLN A 120 1.10 -32.29 13.06
CA GLN A 120 2.39 -32.09 12.38
C GLN A 120 2.20 -31.88 10.87
N ASP A 121 1.19 -32.50 10.26
CA ASP A 121 0.96 -32.39 8.82
C ASP A 121 0.48 -30.97 8.49
N GLU A 122 -0.44 -30.40 9.29
CA GLU A 122 -0.83 -28.99 9.17
C GLU A 122 0.35 -28.03 9.36
N ALA A 123 1.24 -28.33 10.32
CA ALA A 123 2.45 -27.51 10.54
C ALA A 123 3.42 -27.59 9.36
N LEU A 124 3.56 -28.74 8.72
CA LEU A 124 4.35 -28.92 7.51
C LEU A 124 3.74 -28.17 6.31
N GLU A 125 2.42 -28.20 6.17
CA GLU A 125 1.71 -27.41 5.15
C GLU A 125 1.90 -25.90 5.37
N ALA A 126 1.83 -25.43 6.62
CA ALA A 126 2.08 -24.02 6.95
C ALA A 126 3.51 -23.61 6.57
N LEU A 127 4.52 -24.47 6.84
CA LEU A 127 5.89 -24.23 6.40
C LEU A 127 6.05 -24.28 4.88
N GLN A 128 5.30 -25.13 4.19
CA GLN A 128 5.31 -25.19 2.73
C GLN A 128 4.77 -23.89 2.12
N ARG A 129 3.70 -23.27 2.68
CA ARG A 129 3.15 -21.99 2.22
C ARG A 129 4.15 -20.84 2.27
N VAL A 130 5.08 -20.88 3.24
CA VAL A 130 6.15 -19.89 3.36
C VAL A 130 7.47 -20.33 2.68
N GLY A 131 7.43 -21.38 1.87
CA GLY A 131 8.60 -21.88 1.11
C GLY A 131 9.67 -22.57 1.95
N LEU A 132 9.32 -23.18 3.09
CA LEU A 132 10.27 -23.79 4.04
C LEU A 132 10.05 -25.29 4.29
N LYS A 133 9.38 -26.01 3.37
CA LYS A 133 9.14 -27.44 3.51
C LYS A 133 10.42 -28.23 3.77
N ASP A 134 11.48 -27.95 3.00
CA ASP A 134 12.77 -28.65 3.09
C ASP A 134 13.58 -28.23 4.32
N ARG A 135 13.15 -27.22 5.05
CA ARG A 135 13.75 -26.68 6.27
C ARG A 135 12.97 -27.05 7.55
N ALA A 136 11.89 -27.82 7.43
CA ALA A 136 10.99 -28.13 8.53
C ALA A 136 11.68 -28.71 9.77
N HIS A 137 12.71 -29.54 9.58
CA HIS A 137 13.46 -30.21 10.65
C HIS A 137 14.75 -29.49 11.05
N HIS A 138 15.01 -28.27 10.56
CA HIS A 138 16.18 -27.49 10.97
C HIS A 138 15.91 -26.76 12.28
N LEU A 139 16.97 -26.63 13.09
CA LEU A 139 16.96 -25.76 14.27
C LEU A 139 17.14 -24.28 13.86
N PRO A 140 16.67 -23.30 14.66
CA PRO A 140 16.86 -21.88 14.38
C PRO A 140 18.30 -21.47 14.07
N ALA A 141 19.28 -22.05 14.76
CA ALA A 141 20.70 -21.80 14.53
C ALA A 141 21.22 -22.28 13.15
N GLN A 142 20.45 -23.08 12.44
CA GLN A 142 20.77 -23.59 11.10
C GLN A 142 20.03 -22.82 9.99
N MET A 143 19.28 -21.77 10.35
CA MET A 143 18.42 -21.01 9.47
C MET A 143 18.90 -19.56 9.37
N SER A 144 18.76 -18.97 8.19
CA SER A 144 18.97 -17.53 7.99
C SER A 144 17.90 -16.70 8.71
N GLY A 145 18.16 -15.39 8.93
CA GLY A 145 17.17 -14.49 9.54
C GLY A 145 15.85 -14.46 8.78
N GLY A 146 15.90 -14.42 7.44
CA GLY A 146 14.69 -14.45 6.61
C GLY A 146 13.95 -15.79 6.69
N GLU A 147 14.66 -16.93 6.79
CA GLU A 147 14.02 -18.23 7.02
C GLU A 147 13.35 -18.27 8.40
N GLN A 148 14.03 -17.78 9.45
CA GLN A 148 13.45 -17.70 10.79
C GLN A 148 12.19 -16.82 10.82
N GLN A 149 12.20 -15.67 10.14
CA GLN A 149 11.02 -14.81 10.05
C GLN A 149 9.86 -15.51 9.36
N ARG A 150 10.10 -16.24 8.28
CA ARG A 150 9.06 -17.03 7.62
C ARG A 150 8.51 -18.16 8.49
N VAL A 151 9.33 -18.80 9.35
CA VAL A 151 8.81 -19.73 10.37
C VAL A 151 7.88 -19.00 11.36
N CYS A 152 8.25 -17.77 11.78
CA CYS A 152 7.40 -16.99 12.67
C CYS A 152 6.07 -16.61 12.01
N ILE A 153 6.06 -16.32 10.71
CA ILE A 153 4.82 -16.09 9.94
C ILE A 153 4.00 -17.38 9.90
N ALA A 154 4.58 -18.55 9.56
CA ALA A 154 3.87 -19.81 9.57
C ALA A 154 3.26 -20.12 10.97
N ARG A 155 4.04 -19.89 12.05
CA ARG A 155 3.58 -20.02 13.44
C ARG A 155 2.42 -19.08 13.76
N ALA A 156 2.44 -17.84 13.27
CA ALA A 156 1.39 -16.87 13.48
C ALA A 156 0.07 -17.27 12.80
N LEU A 157 0.15 -17.99 11.69
CA LEU A 157 -0.99 -18.31 10.82
C LEU A 157 -1.60 -19.69 11.04
N ILE A 158 -0.91 -20.59 11.74
CA ILE A 158 -1.32 -22.00 11.87
C ILE A 158 -2.73 -22.19 12.45
N ASN A 159 -3.16 -21.28 13.31
CA ASN A 159 -4.49 -21.32 13.95
C ASN A 159 -5.55 -20.50 13.20
N ASP A 160 -5.29 -20.13 11.97
CA ASP A 160 -6.20 -19.37 11.09
C ASP A 160 -6.74 -18.06 11.72
N PRO A 161 -5.87 -17.17 12.24
CA PRO A 161 -6.29 -15.98 12.96
C PRO A 161 -6.98 -14.98 12.03
N LYS A 162 -7.99 -14.25 12.55
CA LYS A 162 -8.65 -13.15 11.83
C LYS A 162 -7.83 -11.87 11.84
N ILE A 163 -6.97 -11.69 12.84
CA ILE A 163 -6.15 -10.49 13.06
C ILE A 163 -4.69 -10.90 13.04
N VAL A 164 -3.88 -10.22 12.23
CA VAL A 164 -2.43 -10.36 12.21
C VAL A 164 -1.79 -9.08 12.73
N LEU A 165 -0.99 -9.21 13.78
CA LEU A 165 -0.21 -8.11 14.36
C LEU A 165 1.26 -8.31 13.98
N ALA A 166 1.82 -7.40 13.20
CA ALA A 166 3.19 -7.43 12.73
C ALA A 166 3.96 -6.24 13.32
N ASP A 167 4.87 -6.50 14.25
CA ASP A 167 5.72 -5.47 14.86
C ASP A 167 7.09 -5.48 14.18
N GLU A 168 7.34 -4.51 13.30
CA GLU A 168 8.53 -4.36 12.47
C GLU A 168 8.94 -5.66 11.75
N PRO A 169 8.06 -6.26 10.94
CA PRO A 169 8.24 -7.61 10.40
C PRO A 169 9.44 -7.74 9.46
N THR A 170 9.98 -6.64 8.94
CA THR A 170 11.10 -6.59 8.00
C THR A 170 12.37 -5.96 8.58
N GLY A 171 12.33 -5.42 9.81
CA GLY A 171 13.39 -4.58 10.38
C GLY A 171 14.79 -5.24 10.53
N ASN A 172 14.89 -6.57 10.41
CA ASN A 172 16.15 -7.31 10.52
C ASN A 172 16.47 -8.13 9.26
N LEU A 173 15.83 -7.80 8.12
CA LEU A 173 15.94 -8.58 6.89
C LEU A 173 16.73 -7.83 5.82
N ASP A 174 17.33 -8.57 4.91
CA ASP A 174 17.83 -8.02 3.64
C ASP A 174 16.66 -7.77 2.68
N ALA A 175 16.89 -6.99 1.63
CA ALA A 175 15.87 -6.57 0.67
C ALA A 175 15.12 -7.76 0.03
N ALA A 176 15.80 -8.85 -0.28
CA ALA A 176 15.18 -10.02 -0.89
C ALA A 176 14.21 -10.74 0.06
N ASN A 177 14.59 -10.89 1.34
CA ASN A 177 13.72 -11.47 2.35
C ASN A 177 12.59 -10.52 2.78
N GLU A 178 12.84 -9.20 2.79
CA GLU A 178 11.81 -8.18 3.00
C GLU A 178 10.68 -8.31 1.96
N GLU A 179 11.03 -8.38 0.67
CA GLU A 179 10.05 -8.55 -0.41
C GLU A 179 9.19 -9.80 -0.21
N ILE A 180 9.82 -10.94 0.15
CA ILE A 180 9.08 -12.19 0.41
C ILE A 180 8.10 -12.01 1.57
N VAL A 181 8.51 -11.41 2.68
CA VAL A 181 7.66 -11.17 3.84
C VAL A 181 6.51 -10.24 3.50
N MET A 182 6.78 -9.15 2.79
CA MET A 182 5.74 -8.19 2.39
C MET A 182 4.73 -8.80 1.41
N ARG A 183 5.17 -9.65 0.49
CA ARG A 183 4.29 -10.42 -0.39
C ARG A 183 3.38 -11.37 0.40
N LEU A 184 3.90 -12.10 1.38
CA LEU A 184 3.09 -12.97 2.25
C LEU A 184 2.03 -12.16 3.03
N LEU A 185 2.38 -10.98 3.56
CA LEU A 185 1.41 -10.11 4.23
C LEU A 185 0.33 -9.61 3.28
N ARG A 186 0.69 -9.28 2.03
CA ARG A 186 -0.27 -8.88 0.98
C ARG A 186 -1.25 -10.02 0.66
N GLU A 187 -0.75 -11.23 0.43
CA GLU A 187 -1.59 -12.41 0.19
C GLU A 187 -2.59 -12.65 1.33
N LEU A 188 -2.18 -12.42 2.58
CA LEU A 188 -3.07 -12.51 3.74
C LEU A 188 -4.14 -11.43 3.76
N HIS A 189 -3.78 -10.20 3.38
CA HIS A 189 -4.73 -9.09 3.24
C HIS A 189 -5.76 -9.37 2.14
N GLU A 190 -5.34 -9.85 0.98
CA GLU A 190 -6.21 -10.26 -0.13
C GLU A 190 -7.17 -11.40 0.25
N GLN A 191 -6.77 -12.27 1.18
CA GLN A 191 -7.62 -13.30 1.79
C GLN A 191 -8.61 -12.74 2.83
N GLY A 192 -8.64 -11.41 3.04
CA GLY A 192 -9.55 -10.73 3.97
C GLY A 192 -9.09 -10.71 5.42
N ARG A 193 -7.81 -10.96 5.72
CA ARG A 193 -7.27 -10.82 7.08
C ARG A 193 -7.12 -9.35 7.45
N THR A 194 -7.45 -9.02 8.69
CA THR A 194 -7.17 -7.70 9.25
C THR A 194 -5.73 -7.65 9.72
N ILE A 195 -4.94 -6.70 9.18
CA ILE A 195 -3.50 -6.58 9.51
C ILE A 195 -3.25 -5.27 10.23
N ILE A 196 -2.52 -5.32 11.34
CA ILE A 196 -1.94 -4.14 11.97
C ILE A 196 -0.43 -4.30 11.93
N MET A 197 0.24 -3.42 11.23
CA MET A 197 1.68 -3.45 11.04
C MET A 197 2.32 -2.21 11.65
N VAL A 198 3.25 -2.40 12.56
CA VAL A 198 4.15 -1.34 13.02
C VAL A 198 5.36 -1.32 12.10
N THR A 199 5.70 -0.16 11.59
CA THR A 199 6.92 0.06 10.83
C THR A 199 7.42 1.49 10.99
N HIS A 200 8.71 1.68 10.85
CA HIS A 200 9.33 3.00 10.74
C HIS A 200 9.67 3.35 9.28
N ASP A 201 9.53 2.40 8.35
CA ASP A 201 9.76 2.60 6.94
C ASP A 201 8.49 3.15 6.25
N PRO A 202 8.56 4.37 5.69
CA PRO A 202 7.42 4.97 5.00
C PRO A 202 7.04 4.24 3.71
N VAL A 203 7.97 3.53 3.05
CA VAL A 203 7.69 2.76 1.83
C VAL A 203 6.85 1.53 2.19
N VAL A 204 7.27 0.80 3.22
CA VAL A 204 6.53 -0.35 3.76
C VAL A 204 5.14 0.06 4.28
N ALA A 205 5.05 1.22 4.95
CA ALA A 205 3.77 1.74 5.46
C ALA A 205 2.75 2.05 4.36
N ARG A 206 3.20 2.45 3.16
CA ARG A 206 2.32 2.73 2.00
C ARG A 206 1.64 1.50 1.41
N MET A 207 2.08 0.29 1.80
CA MET A 207 1.42 -0.94 1.36
C MET A 207 0.11 -1.22 2.12
N ALA A 208 -0.14 -0.50 3.20
CA ALA A 208 -1.37 -0.59 3.99
C ALA A 208 -2.49 0.27 3.38
N ASP A 209 -3.76 -0.03 3.72
CA ASP A 209 -4.92 0.79 3.30
C ASP A 209 -4.95 2.14 4.01
N ARG A 210 -4.45 2.17 5.24
CA ARG A 210 -4.42 3.36 6.08
C ARG A 210 -3.17 3.39 6.95
N ARG A 211 -2.66 4.59 7.20
CA ARG A 211 -1.55 4.86 8.11
C ARG A 211 -2.00 5.76 9.25
N ILE A 212 -1.55 5.47 10.45
CA ILE A 212 -1.61 6.38 11.57
C ILE A 212 -0.20 6.69 12.07
N GLU A 213 0.00 7.91 12.54
CA GLU A 213 1.24 8.31 13.18
C GLU A 213 0.99 8.62 14.65
N LEU A 214 1.73 7.94 15.52
CA LEU A 214 1.66 8.13 16.97
C LEU A 214 2.75 9.09 17.44
N HIS A 215 2.36 10.09 18.24
CA HIS A 215 3.26 10.98 18.97
C HIS A 215 2.80 11.10 20.42
N HIS A 216 3.72 10.87 21.36
CA HIS A 216 3.46 11.01 22.80
C HIS A 216 2.16 10.31 23.28
N GLY A 217 1.91 9.10 22.78
CA GLY A 217 0.74 8.32 23.16
C GLY A 217 -0.59 8.75 22.53
N CYS A 218 -0.59 9.71 21.59
CA CYS A 218 -1.76 10.18 20.85
C CYS A 218 -1.62 9.92 19.35
N ILE A 219 -2.74 9.81 18.63
CA ILE A 219 -2.75 9.80 17.16
C ILE A 219 -2.55 11.24 16.68
N ALA A 220 -1.40 11.53 16.08
CA ALA A 220 -1.06 12.85 15.57
C ALA A 220 -1.58 13.06 14.14
N SER A 221 -1.53 12.04 13.30
CA SER A 221 -2.07 12.08 11.94
C SER A 221 -2.67 10.73 11.54
N MET A 222 -3.59 10.80 10.57
CA MET A 222 -4.21 9.63 9.96
C MET A 222 -4.33 9.89 8.47
N GLU A 223 -3.75 9.01 7.67
CA GLU A 223 -3.78 9.08 6.22
C GLU A 223 -4.39 7.79 5.67
N THR A 224 -5.32 7.93 4.74
CA THR A 224 -5.89 6.80 4.01
C THR A 224 -5.25 6.77 2.64
N PHE A 225 -4.60 5.68 2.28
CA PHE A 225 -3.84 5.57 1.03
C PHE A 225 -4.71 5.36 -0.22
N SER A 226 -6.01 5.37 -0.10
CA SER A 226 -6.90 5.51 -1.25
C SER A 226 -6.58 6.77 -2.10
N MET A 227 -5.96 7.81 -1.52
CA MET A 227 -5.47 8.97 -2.27
C MET A 227 -4.13 8.71 -2.98
N VAL A 228 -3.23 7.89 -2.43
CA VAL A 228 -1.95 7.56 -3.10
C VAL A 228 -2.20 6.61 -4.27
N ASP A 229 -3.10 5.65 -4.10
CA ASP A 229 -3.56 4.79 -5.20
C ASP A 229 -4.24 5.60 -6.30
N GLU A 230 -5.01 6.63 -5.94
CA GLU A 230 -5.65 7.54 -6.90
C GLU A 230 -4.63 8.31 -7.75
N LEU A 231 -3.55 8.81 -7.14
CA LEU A 231 -2.48 9.50 -7.86
C LEU A 231 -1.72 8.56 -8.80
N GLN A 232 -1.40 7.35 -8.35
CA GLN A 232 -0.74 6.34 -9.19
C GLN A 232 -1.66 5.81 -10.30
N ILE A 233 -2.95 5.66 -10.03
CA ILE A 233 -3.96 5.32 -11.05
C ILE A 233 -4.03 6.44 -12.09
N ASP A 234 -3.98 7.69 -11.69
CA ASP A 234 -3.96 8.84 -12.59
C ASP A 234 -2.72 8.81 -13.49
N GLU A 235 -1.54 8.52 -12.94
CA GLU A 235 -0.28 8.39 -13.69
C GLU A 235 -0.33 7.20 -14.67
N VAL A 236 -0.93 6.06 -14.29
CA VAL A 236 -1.14 4.93 -15.21
C VAL A 236 -2.09 5.32 -16.35
N LEU A 237 -3.19 6.01 -16.04
CA LEU A 237 -4.14 6.46 -17.07
C LEU A 237 -3.51 7.48 -18.04
N GLU A 238 -2.68 8.38 -17.52
CA GLU A 238 -1.91 9.32 -18.35
C GLU A 238 -0.93 8.56 -19.26
N THR A 239 -0.19 7.60 -18.73
CA THR A 239 0.74 6.76 -19.50
C THR A 239 0.00 6.02 -20.61
N ILE A 240 -1.15 5.39 -20.32
CA ILE A 240 -1.97 4.71 -21.34
C ILE A 240 -2.43 5.69 -22.42
N TRP A 241 -2.88 6.89 -22.01
CA TRP A 241 -3.31 7.93 -22.95
C TRP A 241 -2.18 8.34 -23.91
N VAL A 242 -0.99 8.60 -23.39
CA VAL A 242 0.19 8.98 -24.19
C VAL A 242 0.59 7.87 -25.16
N LEU A 243 0.58 6.60 -24.71
CA LEU A 243 0.85 5.44 -25.58
C LEU A 243 -0.19 5.35 -26.73
N GLU A 244 -1.49 5.50 -26.42
CA GLU A 244 -2.54 5.50 -27.44
C GLU A 244 -2.39 6.66 -28.45
N GLU A 245 -1.99 7.86 -28.02
CA GLU A 245 -1.71 8.99 -28.93
C GLU A 245 -0.56 8.69 -29.92
N HIS A 246 0.42 7.89 -29.51
CA HIS A 246 1.53 7.45 -30.36
C HIS A 246 1.19 6.19 -31.18
N GLY A 247 0.00 5.61 -31.00
CA GLY A 247 -0.44 4.39 -31.67
C GLY A 247 0.24 3.12 -31.13
N GLU A 248 0.72 3.17 -29.89
CA GLU A 248 1.37 2.07 -29.19
C GLU A 248 0.38 1.36 -28.26
N SER A 249 0.56 0.05 -28.06
CA SER A 249 -0.23 -0.73 -27.11
C SER A 249 0.27 -0.52 -25.68
N ALA A 250 -0.66 -0.34 -24.75
CA ALA A 250 -0.33 -0.23 -23.32
C ALA A 250 -0.15 -1.64 -22.72
N GLU A 251 1.07 -2.10 -22.66
CA GLU A 251 1.46 -3.38 -22.05
C GLU A 251 1.97 -3.14 -20.63
N VAL A 252 1.47 -3.90 -19.65
CA VAL A 252 1.82 -3.73 -18.22
C VAL A 252 3.33 -3.76 -18.01
N ASP A 253 4.04 -4.64 -18.68
CA ASP A 253 5.49 -4.82 -18.55
C ASP A 253 6.31 -3.63 -19.07
N ARG A 254 5.69 -2.76 -19.87
CA ARG A 254 6.33 -1.56 -20.45
C ARG A 254 5.98 -0.28 -19.74
N MET A 255 4.98 -0.31 -18.87
CA MET A 255 4.57 0.87 -18.11
C MET A 255 5.43 1.05 -16.87
N GLN A 256 6.02 2.23 -16.72
CA GLN A 256 6.72 2.64 -15.52
C GLN A 256 5.98 3.82 -14.92
N VAL A 257 5.58 3.68 -13.66
CA VAL A 257 4.91 4.72 -12.87
C VAL A 257 5.65 4.92 -11.56
N HIS A 258 5.59 6.14 -11.04
CA HIS A 258 6.20 6.47 -9.76
C HIS A 258 5.35 5.93 -8.62
N GLY A 259 5.97 5.23 -7.69
CA GLY A 259 5.31 4.83 -6.45
C GLY A 259 5.66 3.42 -6.01
N ALA A 260 5.13 3.05 -4.84
CA ALA A 260 5.43 1.78 -4.19
C ALA A 260 4.54 0.62 -4.67
N VAL A 261 3.42 0.92 -5.38
CA VAL A 261 2.48 -0.11 -5.84
C VAL A 261 2.88 -0.58 -7.24
N PRO A 262 3.09 -1.89 -7.44
CA PRO A 262 3.38 -2.45 -8.76
C PRO A 262 2.26 -2.15 -9.77
N VAL A 263 2.63 -1.83 -11.02
CA VAL A 263 1.66 -1.49 -12.09
C VAL A 263 0.60 -2.57 -12.27
N GLY A 264 0.96 -3.84 -12.20
CA GLY A 264 0.00 -4.95 -12.32
C GLY A 264 -1.12 -4.89 -11.29
N LEU A 265 -0.81 -4.57 -10.03
CA LEU A 265 -1.81 -4.42 -8.98
C LEU A 265 -2.69 -3.18 -9.17
N LEU A 266 -2.11 -2.08 -9.67
CA LEU A 266 -2.88 -0.88 -10.03
C LEU A 266 -3.87 -1.19 -11.16
N VAL A 267 -3.43 -1.94 -12.18
CA VAL A 267 -4.28 -2.36 -13.28
C VAL A 267 -5.43 -3.25 -12.79
N GLU A 268 -5.21 -4.19 -11.90
CA GLU A 268 -6.28 -5.00 -11.30
C GLU A 268 -7.32 -4.12 -10.58
N ARG A 269 -6.88 -3.15 -9.78
CA ARG A 269 -7.77 -2.18 -9.12
C ARG A 269 -8.52 -1.32 -10.12
N MET A 270 -7.88 -0.89 -11.20
CA MET A 270 -8.49 -0.12 -12.27
C MET A 270 -9.55 -0.93 -13.03
N VAL A 271 -9.34 -2.24 -13.24
CA VAL A 271 -10.33 -3.17 -13.81
C VAL A 271 -11.55 -3.26 -12.88
N HIS A 272 -11.34 -3.47 -11.57
CA HIS A 272 -12.43 -3.49 -10.58
C HIS A 272 -13.20 -2.16 -10.51
N ALA A 273 -12.49 -1.03 -10.64
CA ALA A 273 -13.11 0.30 -10.69
C ALA A 273 -13.80 0.61 -12.04
N GLY A 274 -13.68 -0.29 -13.03
CA GLY A 274 -14.24 -0.11 -14.37
C GLY A 274 -13.57 1.02 -15.16
N LEU A 275 -12.30 1.30 -14.89
CA LEU A 275 -11.51 2.31 -15.59
C LEU A 275 -10.81 1.74 -16.82
N VAL A 276 -10.36 0.50 -16.74
CA VAL A 276 -9.66 -0.21 -17.83
C VAL A 276 -10.20 -1.63 -17.99
N THR A 277 -9.90 -2.23 -19.15
CA THR A 277 -9.98 -3.67 -19.41
C THR A 277 -8.57 -4.20 -19.61
N ALA A 278 -8.28 -5.39 -19.08
CA ALA A 278 -6.98 -6.04 -19.25
C ALA A 278 -7.19 -7.39 -19.96
N THR A 279 -6.48 -7.60 -21.06
CA THR A 279 -6.52 -8.84 -21.85
C THR A 279 -5.15 -9.51 -21.83
N PRO A 280 -5.05 -10.82 -21.52
CA PRO A 280 -3.78 -11.53 -21.55
C PRO A 280 -3.16 -11.48 -22.96
N HIS A 281 -1.86 -11.16 -23.02
CA HIS A 281 -1.11 -11.21 -24.27
C HIS A 281 -0.50 -12.62 -24.46
N PRO A 282 -0.59 -13.22 -25.64
CA PRO A 282 0.14 -14.47 -25.91
C PRO A 282 1.65 -14.20 -25.85
N PRO A 283 2.47 -15.16 -25.37
CA PRO A 283 3.91 -14.96 -25.25
C PRO A 283 4.55 -14.86 -26.65
N GLU A 284 4.83 -13.66 -27.10
CA GLU A 284 5.67 -13.38 -28.26
C GLU A 284 7.00 -12.76 -27.82
N VAL A 285 8.07 -13.20 -28.47
CA VAL A 285 9.44 -12.72 -28.20
C VAL A 285 9.58 -11.31 -28.79
N HIS A 286 9.59 -10.30 -27.96
CA HIS A 286 9.82 -8.92 -28.37
C HIS A 286 11.15 -8.36 -27.86
N GLU A 287 11.85 -7.62 -28.71
CA GLU A 287 12.98 -6.78 -28.34
C GLU A 287 12.48 -5.63 -27.43
N HIS A 288 12.97 -5.57 -26.23
CA HIS A 288 12.57 -4.56 -25.22
C HIS A 288 13.03 -3.15 -25.62
N ARG A 289 12.08 -2.29 -25.92
CA ARG A 289 12.28 -0.84 -25.94
C ARG A 289 11.52 -0.26 -24.76
N THR A 290 12.24 0.25 -23.77
CA THR A 290 11.64 0.92 -22.60
C THR A 290 11.16 2.30 -23.02
N ILE A 291 9.87 2.60 -22.83
CA ILE A 291 9.31 3.93 -23.08
C ILE A 291 9.15 4.61 -21.72
N LEU A 292 9.84 5.72 -21.56
CA LEU A 292 9.75 6.58 -20.38
C LEU A 292 8.62 7.60 -20.57
N ASN A 293 7.86 7.88 -19.52
CA ASN A 293 6.96 9.03 -19.52
C ASN A 293 7.80 10.31 -19.74
N PRO A 294 7.47 11.16 -20.73
CA PRO A 294 8.29 12.31 -21.09
C PRO A 294 8.50 13.32 -19.94
N CYS A 295 7.72 13.24 -18.88
CA CYS A 295 7.85 14.10 -17.69
C CYS A 295 8.97 13.70 -16.72
N HIS A 296 9.68 12.56 -16.91
CA HIS A 296 10.61 12.02 -15.92
C HIS A 296 11.85 11.41 -16.54
N GLU A 297 12.95 12.18 -16.61
CA GLU A 297 14.23 11.72 -17.17
C GLU A 297 15.14 10.90 -16.22
N GLU A 298 14.85 10.81 -14.92
CA GLU A 298 15.71 10.09 -13.97
C GLU A 298 14.93 9.09 -13.11
N LEU A 299 14.92 7.82 -13.51
CA LEU A 299 14.51 6.74 -12.63
C LEU A 299 15.44 5.53 -12.71
N THR A 300 16.01 5.21 -11.55
CA THR A 300 16.62 3.91 -11.32
C THR A 300 15.54 2.83 -11.40
N SER A 301 15.58 2.04 -12.46
CA SER A 301 14.67 0.94 -12.72
C SER A 301 14.79 -0.14 -11.63
N VAL A 302 13.77 -0.30 -10.81
CA VAL A 302 13.55 -1.56 -10.08
C VAL A 302 12.51 -2.33 -10.88
N GLY A 303 12.98 -3.20 -11.77
CA GLY A 303 12.13 -4.06 -12.58
C GLY A 303 11.54 -5.17 -11.72
N TYR A 304 10.23 -5.18 -11.53
CA TYR A 304 9.50 -6.33 -11.01
C TYR A 304 8.89 -7.09 -12.19
N SER A 305 9.48 -8.24 -12.51
CA SER A 305 8.90 -9.23 -13.41
C SER A 305 7.89 -10.05 -12.62
N THR A 306 6.60 -9.92 -12.91
CA THR A 306 5.60 -10.89 -12.48
C THR A 306 5.67 -12.10 -13.41
N ALA A 307 5.83 -13.29 -12.85
CA ALA A 307 6.11 -14.53 -13.59
C ALA A 307 4.92 -15.13 -14.36
N GLU A 308 3.80 -14.40 -14.54
CA GLU A 308 2.61 -14.91 -15.26
C GLU A 308 2.01 -13.83 -16.15
N GLY A 309 2.48 -13.80 -17.41
CA GLY A 309 1.79 -13.22 -18.55
C GLY A 309 1.79 -11.68 -18.63
N SER A 310 2.20 -11.15 -19.79
CA SER A 310 1.99 -9.76 -20.15
C SER A 310 0.50 -9.50 -20.41
N TYR A 311 -0.03 -8.34 -19.97
CA TYR A 311 -1.40 -7.91 -20.20
C TYR A 311 -1.39 -6.65 -21.07
N VAL A 312 -2.28 -6.61 -22.07
CA VAL A 312 -2.61 -5.38 -22.78
C VAL A 312 -3.77 -4.71 -22.07
N VAL A 313 -3.62 -3.42 -21.80
CA VAL A 313 -4.59 -2.62 -21.05
C VAL A 313 -5.23 -1.60 -22.00
N GLU A 314 -6.57 -1.54 -21.99
CA GLU A 314 -7.35 -0.58 -22.79
C GLU A 314 -8.26 0.23 -21.85
N MET A 315 -8.34 1.54 -22.08
CA MET A 315 -9.23 2.40 -21.29
C MET A 315 -10.70 2.18 -21.65
N THR A 316 -11.54 2.03 -20.62
CA THR A 316 -12.99 2.13 -20.78
C THR A 316 -13.41 3.58 -21.08
N ALA A 317 -14.68 3.83 -21.40
CA ALA A 317 -15.21 5.19 -21.56
C ALA A 317 -15.00 6.03 -20.28
N ARG A 318 -15.15 5.42 -19.09
CA ARG A 318 -14.94 6.06 -17.79
C ARG A 318 -13.45 6.36 -17.54
N GLY A 319 -12.57 5.42 -17.88
CA GLY A 319 -11.12 5.61 -17.79
C GLY A 319 -10.65 6.72 -18.72
N ARG A 320 -11.13 6.73 -19.96
CA ARG A 320 -10.80 7.75 -20.95
C ARG A 320 -11.27 9.15 -20.55
N GLN A 321 -12.45 9.26 -19.94
CA GLN A 321 -12.91 10.55 -19.38
C GLN A 321 -11.96 11.04 -18.28
N ARG A 322 -11.62 10.18 -17.31
CA ARG A 322 -10.70 10.52 -16.21
C ARG A 322 -9.30 10.88 -16.73
N ALA A 323 -8.73 10.09 -17.64
CA ALA A 323 -7.47 10.40 -18.27
C ALA A 323 -7.48 11.73 -19.02
N GLY A 324 -8.55 12.01 -19.77
CA GLY A 324 -8.74 13.29 -20.48
C GLY A 324 -8.74 14.50 -19.54
N ASP A 325 -9.33 14.37 -18.34
CA ASP A 325 -9.32 15.45 -17.34
C ASP A 325 -7.90 15.67 -16.76
N ILE A 326 -7.11 14.62 -16.59
CA ILE A 326 -5.71 14.69 -16.11
C ILE A 326 -4.85 15.36 -17.17
N ILE A 327 -4.83 14.82 -18.38
CA ILE A 327 -4.07 15.33 -19.54
C ILE A 327 -4.42 16.79 -19.81
N ARG A 328 -5.70 17.17 -19.68
CA ARG A 328 -6.12 18.56 -19.84
C ARG A 328 -5.47 19.46 -18.79
N ARG A 329 -5.48 19.06 -17.51
CA ARG A 329 -4.85 19.83 -16.42
C ARG A 329 -3.36 19.99 -16.66
N HIS A 330 -2.67 18.89 -16.98
CA HIS A 330 -1.25 18.88 -17.27
C HIS A 330 -0.89 19.87 -18.39
N ARG A 331 -1.47 19.69 -19.57
CA ARG A 331 -1.17 20.48 -20.78
C ARG A 331 -1.56 21.96 -20.68
N LEU A 332 -2.62 22.28 -19.94
CA LEU A 332 -2.97 23.67 -19.63
C LEU A 332 -1.98 24.31 -18.65
N THR A 333 -1.44 23.54 -17.71
CA THR A 333 -0.43 24.02 -16.76
C THR A 333 0.90 24.27 -17.47
N GLU A 334 1.33 23.39 -18.38
CA GLU A 334 2.50 23.66 -19.24
C GLU A 334 2.33 24.97 -20.02
N ARG A 335 1.17 25.19 -20.62
CA ARG A 335 0.87 26.45 -21.31
C ARG A 335 0.92 27.66 -20.39
N LEU A 336 0.37 27.55 -19.17
CA LEU A 336 0.41 28.61 -18.19
C LEU A 336 1.86 28.99 -17.82
N PHE A 337 2.71 28.01 -17.58
CA PHE A 337 4.10 28.21 -17.24
C PHE A 337 4.92 28.80 -18.40
N THR A 338 4.71 28.31 -19.62
CA THR A 338 5.42 28.78 -20.82
C THR A 338 4.92 30.13 -21.26
N ASP A 339 3.60 30.30 -21.50
CA ASP A 339 3.05 31.47 -22.17
C ASP A 339 2.85 32.67 -21.24
N SER A 340 2.53 32.41 -19.94
CA SER A 340 2.19 33.48 -18.99
C SER A 340 3.26 33.74 -17.95
N LEU A 341 3.98 32.71 -17.48
CA LEU A 341 5.05 32.85 -16.49
C LEU A 341 6.43 32.91 -17.15
N HIS A 342 6.52 32.70 -18.47
CA HIS A 342 7.74 32.78 -19.27
C HIS A 342 8.89 31.90 -18.72
N MET A 343 8.57 30.70 -18.24
CA MET A 343 9.57 29.72 -17.87
C MET A 343 10.23 29.17 -19.15
N GLU A 344 11.56 28.99 -19.13
CA GLU A 344 12.33 28.58 -20.30
C GLU A 344 12.85 27.12 -20.18
N ASN A 345 12.92 26.59 -18.96
CA ASN A 345 13.45 25.24 -18.72
C ASN A 345 12.33 24.20 -18.86
N GLU A 346 12.34 23.45 -20.00
CA GLU A 346 11.31 22.45 -20.30
C GLU A 346 11.19 21.35 -19.24
N ALA A 347 12.32 20.85 -18.68
CA ALA A 347 12.29 19.84 -17.63
C ALA A 347 11.65 20.34 -16.34
N GLU A 348 11.93 21.61 -15.95
CA GLU A 348 11.31 22.24 -14.79
C GLU A 348 9.82 22.50 -15.00
N ILE A 349 9.42 22.90 -16.22
CA ILE A 349 8.02 23.10 -16.59
C ILE A 349 7.25 21.77 -16.46
N ALA A 350 7.80 20.68 -17.03
CA ALA A 350 7.18 19.37 -16.97
C ALA A 350 7.04 18.85 -15.51
N GLU A 351 8.10 18.97 -14.70
CA GLU A 351 8.06 18.59 -13.29
C GLU A 351 7.02 19.38 -12.49
N GLN A 352 6.94 20.68 -12.70
CA GLN A 352 5.97 21.53 -12.00
C GLN A 352 4.53 21.27 -12.51
N ALA A 353 4.34 21.05 -13.81
CA ALA A 353 3.02 20.75 -14.38
C ALA A 353 2.46 19.45 -13.80
N CYS A 354 3.27 18.39 -13.68
CA CYS A 354 2.90 17.13 -13.06
C CYS A 354 2.48 17.29 -11.59
N LYS A 355 3.17 18.13 -10.81
CA LYS A 355 2.77 18.42 -9.43
C LYS A 355 1.45 19.19 -9.35
N PHE A 356 1.21 20.13 -10.27
CA PHE A 356 0.02 21.01 -10.27
C PHE A 356 -1.24 20.28 -10.72
N GLU A 357 -1.17 19.34 -11.65
CA GLU A 357 -2.35 18.63 -12.18
C GLU A 357 -3.15 17.89 -11.11
N HIS A 358 -2.47 17.39 -10.08
CA HIS A 358 -3.10 16.68 -8.96
C HIS A 358 -3.76 17.61 -7.92
N ILE A 359 -3.39 18.91 -7.91
CA ILE A 359 -3.89 19.89 -6.96
C ILE A 359 -5.03 20.72 -7.56
N LEU A 360 -5.04 20.88 -8.88
CA LEU A 360 -6.02 21.74 -9.56
C LEU A 360 -7.42 21.14 -9.54
N SER A 361 -8.37 21.92 -9.02
CA SER A 361 -9.80 21.61 -9.14
C SER A 361 -10.29 21.85 -10.57
N GLN A 362 -11.41 21.23 -10.96
CA GLN A 362 -12.05 21.45 -12.26
C GLN A 362 -12.34 22.94 -12.52
N GLU A 363 -12.82 23.66 -11.51
CA GLU A 363 -13.10 25.10 -11.62
C GLU A 363 -11.83 25.91 -11.89
N ALA A 364 -10.72 25.60 -11.20
CA ALA A 364 -9.43 26.26 -11.44
C ALA A 364 -8.91 25.97 -12.85
N THR A 365 -9.01 24.72 -13.31
CA THR A 365 -8.64 24.30 -14.66
C THR A 365 -9.43 25.05 -15.74
N ASP A 366 -10.74 25.21 -15.55
CA ASP A 366 -11.59 25.95 -16.49
C ASP A 366 -11.27 27.45 -16.51
N LYS A 367 -10.90 28.04 -15.38
CA LYS A 367 -10.43 29.45 -15.31
C LYS A 367 -9.07 29.61 -16.00
N ILE A 368 -8.12 28.68 -15.81
CA ILE A 368 -6.82 28.70 -16.52
C ILE A 368 -7.05 28.57 -18.02
N CYS A 369 -7.87 27.62 -18.46
CA CYS A 369 -8.21 27.45 -19.88
C CYS A 369 -8.81 28.73 -20.47
N SER A 370 -9.74 29.38 -19.78
CA SER A 370 -10.37 30.65 -20.23
C SER A 370 -9.37 31.80 -20.25
N PHE A 371 -8.48 31.88 -19.25
CA PHE A 371 -7.43 32.89 -19.18
C PHE A 371 -6.44 32.77 -20.34
N LEU A 372 -6.09 31.54 -20.73
CA LEU A 372 -5.22 31.24 -21.88
C LEU A 372 -5.93 31.35 -23.23
N GLY A 373 -7.22 31.72 -23.28
CA GLY A 373 -8.00 31.89 -24.53
C GLY A 373 -8.41 30.56 -25.17
N HIS A 374 -8.60 29.50 -24.38
CA HIS A 374 -8.99 28.16 -24.81
C HIS A 374 -8.00 27.53 -25.82
N PRO A 375 -6.73 27.30 -25.42
CA PRO A 375 -5.76 26.68 -26.29
C PRO A 375 -6.17 25.25 -26.64
N THR A 376 -5.87 24.84 -27.88
CA THR A 376 -6.17 23.48 -28.40
C THR A 376 -4.98 22.56 -28.37
N THR A 377 -3.77 23.09 -28.19
CA THR A 377 -2.52 22.32 -28.13
C THR A 377 -1.63 22.79 -27.00
N CYS A 378 -0.83 21.89 -26.42
CA CYS A 378 0.23 22.22 -25.46
C CYS A 378 1.45 22.86 -26.18
N PRO A 379 2.48 23.36 -25.46
CA PRO A 379 3.69 23.89 -26.07
C PRO A 379 4.39 22.91 -27.02
N HIS A 380 4.29 21.62 -26.77
CA HIS A 380 4.89 20.55 -27.60
C HIS A 380 4.02 20.10 -28.78
N GLY A 381 2.84 20.72 -28.98
CA GLY A 381 1.92 20.45 -30.08
C GLY A 381 0.89 19.33 -29.85
N ALA A 382 0.90 18.68 -28.69
CA ALA A 382 -0.09 17.66 -28.34
C ALA A 382 -1.46 18.29 -28.03
N ALA A 383 -2.56 17.60 -28.40
CA ALA A 383 -3.91 18.12 -28.28
C ALA A 383 -4.38 18.26 -26.84
N ILE A 384 -4.93 19.42 -26.47
CA ILE A 384 -5.54 19.63 -25.13
C ILE A 384 -7.02 19.19 -25.21
N PRO A 385 -7.43 18.17 -24.41
CA PRO A 385 -8.83 17.75 -24.36
C PRO A 385 -9.76 18.92 -24.01
N PRO A 386 -10.92 19.10 -24.71
CA PRO A 386 -11.85 20.17 -24.39
C PRO A 386 -12.53 19.93 -23.04
N GLY A 387 -12.85 21.00 -22.32
CA GLY A 387 -13.59 20.93 -21.05
C GLY A 387 -14.86 21.78 -21.07
N PRO A 388 -15.60 21.83 -19.95
CA PRO A 388 -16.88 22.53 -19.86
C PRO A 388 -16.83 24.02 -20.27
N CYS A 389 -15.69 24.69 -20.02
CA CYS A 389 -15.50 26.10 -20.36
C CYS A 389 -15.36 26.37 -21.89
N CYS A 390 -15.07 25.31 -22.69
CA CYS A 390 -14.79 25.49 -24.13
C CYS A 390 -16.07 25.62 -24.98
N GLY A 391 -17.28 25.36 -24.43
CA GLY A 391 -18.56 25.44 -25.13
C GLY A 391 -18.73 24.47 -26.31
N ALA A 392 -19.91 24.49 -26.95
CA ALA A 392 -20.27 23.56 -28.02
C ALA A 392 -19.45 23.71 -29.35
N ARG A 393 -18.49 24.62 -29.40
CA ARG A 393 -17.70 24.89 -30.61
C ARG A 393 -16.57 23.86 -30.85
N PHE A 394 -16.25 23.00 -29.89
CA PHE A 394 -15.13 22.07 -29.93
C PHE A 394 -15.51 20.60 -29.79
N VAL A 395 -16.77 20.23 -29.94
CA VAL A 395 -17.19 18.82 -29.95
C VAL A 395 -16.96 18.25 -31.36
N GLN A 396 -15.69 18.05 -31.74
CA GLN A 396 -15.35 17.06 -32.76
C GLN A 396 -14.82 15.80 -32.07
N PRO A 397 -15.32 14.60 -32.41
CA PRO A 397 -14.78 13.36 -31.85
C PRO A 397 -13.32 13.20 -32.27
N ILE A 398 -12.46 12.83 -31.35
CA ILE A 398 -11.00 12.58 -31.52
C ILE A 398 -10.69 11.63 -32.69
N ALA A 399 -11.66 10.84 -33.13
CA ALA A 399 -11.54 9.91 -34.27
C ALA A 399 -11.34 10.57 -35.67
N GLU A 400 -11.67 11.87 -35.84
CA GLU A 400 -11.55 12.54 -37.14
C GLU A 400 -10.24 13.29 -37.37
N VAL A 401 -9.45 13.56 -36.33
CA VAL A 401 -8.18 14.28 -36.47
C VAL A 401 -7.10 13.40 -37.09
N GLN A 402 -7.22 12.08 -37.00
CA GLN A 402 -6.26 11.15 -37.61
C GLN A 402 -6.44 10.92 -39.11
N ALA A 403 -7.59 11.32 -39.67
CA ALA A 403 -7.88 11.13 -41.10
C ALA A 403 -7.33 12.27 -41.99
N THR A 404 -7.02 13.45 -41.44
CA THR A 404 -6.63 14.64 -42.22
C THR A 404 -5.11 14.81 -42.39
N GLN A 405 -4.30 13.99 -41.69
CA GLN A 405 -2.82 14.00 -41.85
C GLN A 405 -2.27 12.92 -42.78
N ARG A 406 -3.13 12.15 -43.46
CA ARG A 406 -2.74 11.19 -44.52
C ARG A 406 -3.34 11.54 -45.87
N GLY A 407 -3.27 12.80 -46.25
CA GLY A 407 -3.60 13.30 -47.55
C GLY A 407 -2.43 14.03 -48.19
#